data_5136aa1b789c3aeae67f2428dc577177
#
_entry.id   5136aa1b789c3aeae67f2428dc577177
#
_cell.length_a   1.000
_cell.length_b   1.000
_cell.length_c   1.000
_cell.angle_alpha   90.00
_cell.angle_beta   90.00
_cell.angle_gamma   90.00
#
_symmetry.space_group_name_H-M   'P 1'
#
loop_
_entity.id
_entity.type
_entity.pdbx_description
1 polymer ?
#
loop_
_entity_poly.entity_id
_entity_poly.type
_entity_poly.pdbx_seq_one_letter_code
_entity_poly.pdbx_strand_id
1 'polypeptide(L)'
;MSKIVILGAGIAGHTAARHLHTLLPAEHQIVVVSPNPEWNWVPSNVWVGVGQMAEKEVTFDLAEIYKKTRIDFKQAKGIAIHPEGSSTQAKPYVTIESTLSSTAGQMESIEYDYLINATGPKLNFGATEGLGPDHGHTVSVCTAAHASEANHKLQIIIEALKRGEKKTIVIGTGHGTCTCQGAAFEYIYNVDHVLREAGVRQHARIVWISNEYELGDFGMGGVHIERGGYITNGKTFAESLMVERGIEWIIRAHTKKIEAGKIHYETLDGTFHELDFDFSMLIPPFSGVGLKAYNKANEDITSQVFAASGFMKVDADYTARPYAEWSAGDWPKTYQNPSYRNLFAIGIAFAPPHLISKPMQSANGTPINPAPPRTGMPSAAMAIAVAKSICDMINGAETPTHTASMAKMGAACVASTGAHLLRGSAATMTVYPIVPDYETYPEYGRDLELTFGEIGLAGHWLKTLLHHTFIYQARLKPGWRFLPD
;
A
#
# COMPACT_ATOMS: atom_id res chain seq x y z
N MET A 1 11.12 32.60 3.68
CA MET A 1 11.73 31.31 4.10
C MET A 1 10.64 30.47 4.75
N SER A 2 10.39 29.28 4.24
CA SER A 2 9.35 28.36 4.77
C SER A 2 9.98 27.03 5.15
N LYS A 3 9.40 26.34 6.13
CA LYS A 3 9.79 25.00 6.56
C LYS A 3 8.70 23.98 6.25
N ILE A 4 9.05 22.93 5.51
CA ILE A 4 8.17 21.85 5.15
C ILE A 4 8.60 20.59 5.93
N VAL A 5 7.69 20.01 6.71
CA VAL A 5 7.91 18.76 7.44
C VAL A 5 7.15 17.62 6.75
N ILE A 6 7.82 16.52 6.52
CA ILE A 6 7.25 15.31 5.92
C ILE A 6 7.35 14.18 6.93
N LEU A 7 6.22 13.65 7.36
CA LEU A 7 6.14 12.50 8.25
C LEU A 7 6.05 11.22 7.41
N GLY A 8 7.08 10.38 7.49
CA GLY A 8 7.24 9.17 6.70
C GLY A 8 8.14 9.37 5.48
N ALA A 9 9.05 8.42 5.27
CA ALA A 9 9.99 8.38 4.15
C ALA A 9 9.78 7.18 3.22
N GLY A 10 8.55 6.64 3.14
CA GLY A 10 8.18 5.63 2.17
C GLY A 10 8.06 6.19 0.75
N ILE A 11 7.42 5.47 -0.17
CA ILE A 11 7.29 5.87 -1.58
C ILE A 11 6.76 7.30 -1.71
N ALA A 12 5.64 7.63 -1.06
CA ALA A 12 5.03 8.96 -1.15
C ALA A 12 5.91 10.04 -0.51
N GLY A 13 6.33 9.86 0.75
CA GLY A 13 7.06 10.89 1.47
C GLY A 13 8.45 11.17 0.90
N HIS A 14 9.18 10.14 0.50
CA HIS A 14 10.47 10.32 -0.17
C HIS A 14 10.32 10.97 -1.56
N THR A 15 9.28 10.61 -2.32
CA THR A 15 8.97 11.30 -3.60
C THR A 15 8.66 12.78 -3.37
N ALA A 16 7.82 13.13 -2.39
CA ALA A 16 7.54 14.52 -2.05
C ALA A 16 8.83 15.27 -1.66
N ALA A 17 9.69 14.67 -0.83
CA ALA A 17 10.95 15.27 -0.38
C ALA A 17 11.89 15.58 -1.55
N ARG A 18 12.10 14.63 -2.48
CA ARG A 18 12.97 14.81 -3.64
C ARG A 18 12.45 15.86 -4.62
N HIS A 19 11.12 15.95 -4.82
CA HIS A 19 10.52 16.97 -5.67
C HIS A 19 10.59 18.34 -5.02
N LEU A 20 10.24 18.50 -3.74
CA LEU A 20 10.43 19.77 -3.01
C LEU A 20 11.88 20.24 -3.01
N HIS A 21 12.84 19.33 -2.80
CA HIS A 21 14.27 19.64 -2.88
C HIS A 21 14.68 20.20 -4.26
N THR A 22 14.01 19.75 -5.32
CA THR A 22 14.27 20.20 -6.68
C THR A 22 13.59 21.54 -7.01
N LEU A 23 12.35 21.71 -6.53
CA LEU A 23 11.48 22.83 -6.91
C LEU A 23 11.72 24.07 -6.08
N LEU A 24 12.05 23.91 -4.78
CA LEU A 24 12.20 25.03 -3.86
C LEU A 24 13.61 25.64 -3.92
N PRO A 25 13.74 26.97 -3.82
CA PRO A 25 15.00 27.66 -3.55
C PRO A 25 15.67 27.21 -2.24
N ALA A 26 16.99 27.49 -2.12
CA ALA A 26 17.81 26.96 -1.02
C ALA A 26 17.49 27.54 0.37
N GLU A 27 16.82 28.69 0.43
CA GLU A 27 16.39 29.31 1.69
C GLU A 27 15.23 28.57 2.38
N HIS A 28 14.52 27.66 1.69
CA HIS A 28 13.46 26.85 2.29
C HIS A 28 14.04 25.57 2.91
N GLN A 29 13.49 25.18 4.04
CA GLN A 29 13.91 23.99 4.80
C GLN A 29 12.96 22.82 4.53
N ILE A 30 13.52 21.65 4.30
CA ILE A 30 12.78 20.38 4.16
C ILE A 30 13.28 19.43 5.23
N VAL A 31 12.37 18.98 6.08
CA VAL A 31 12.66 18.01 7.16
C VAL A 31 11.86 16.74 6.89
N VAL A 32 12.53 15.60 6.83
CA VAL A 32 11.90 14.28 6.71
C VAL A 32 12.04 13.55 8.02
N VAL A 33 10.92 13.09 8.57
CA VAL A 33 10.85 12.32 9.81
C VAL A 33 10.40 10.91 9.48
N SER A 34 11.22 9.90 9.78
CA SER A 34 10.86 8.48 9.58
C SER A 34 11.40 7.62 10.73
N PRO A 35 10.60 6.72 11.30
CA PRO A 35 11.08 5.78 12.32
C PRO A 35 12.09 4.77 11.76
N ASN A 36 12.00 4.47 10.46
CA ASN A 36 12.87 3.53 9.78
C ASN A 36 14.06 4.26 9.16
N PRO A 37 15.30 3.77 9.35
CA PRO A 37 16.49 4.35 8.71
C PRO A 37 16.58 4.02 7.22
N GLU A 38 15.89 2.98 6.77
CA GLU A 38 15.94 2.49 5.40
C GLU A 38 14.67 2.80 4.61
N TRP A 39 14.86 3.10 3.33
CA TRP A 39 13.80 3.09 2.33
C TRP A 39 13.63 1.67 1.78
N ASN A 40 12.38 1.25 1.54
CA ASN A 40 12.06 -0.06 0.99
C ASN A 40 11.16 0.05 -0.25
N TRP A 41 11.56 -0.60 -1.34
CA TRP A 41 10.73 -0.81 -2.51
C TRP A 41 9.79 -2.00 -2.30
N VAL A 42 8.71 -1.77 -1.58
CA VAL A 42 7.72 -2.79 -1.19
C VAL A 42 7.21 -3.66 -2.34
N PRO A 43 6.95 -3.15 -3.57
CA PRO A 43 6.46 -3.99 -4.66
C PRO A 43 7.35 -5.18 -5.04
N SER A 44 8.64 -5.15 -4.72
CA SER A 44 9.56 -6.27 -5.00
C SER A 44 9.84 -7.14 -3.78
N ASN A 45 9.25 -6.87 -2.63
CA ASN A 45 9.35 -7.75 -1.47
C ASN A 45 8.80 -9.16 -1.75
N VAL A 46 7.88 -9.30 -2.70
CA VAL A 46 7.36 -10.61 -3.13
C VAL A 46 8.46 -11.50 -3.71
N TRP A 47 9.44 -10.93 -4.41
CA TRP A 47 10.60 -11.65 -4.93
C TRP A 47 11.61 -11.99 -3.82
N VAL A 48 11.77 -11.10 -2.84
CA VAL A 48 12.56 -11.39 -1.64
C VAL A 48 11.93 -12.56 -0.87
N GLY A 49 10.59 -12.54 -0.72
CA GLY A 49 9.83 -13.56 0.00
C GLY A 49 9.85 -14.98 -0.60
N VAL A 50 10.34 -15.13 -1.84
CA VAL A 50 10.54 -16.42 -2.48
C VAL A 50 12.03 -16.70 -2.79
N GLY A 51 12.95 -15.84 -2.35
CA GLY A 51 14.39 -16.03 -2.49
C GLY A 51 14.97 -15.70 -3.88
N GLN A 52 14.20 -15.00 -4.72
CA GLN A 52 14.66 -14.61 -6.07
C GLN A 52 15.35 -13.23 -6.09
N MET A 53 15.32 -12.51 -4.96
CA MET A 53 15.97 -11.21 -4.79
C MET A 53 16.47 -11.09 -3.34
N ALA A 54 17.59 -10.41 -3.14
CA ALA A 54 18.10 -10.15 -1.80
C ALA A 54 17.48 -8.86 -1.21
N GLU A 55 17.35 -8.78 0.11
CA GLU A 55 16.81 -7.62 0.83
C GLU A 55 17.50 -6.30 0.44
N LYS A 56 18.84 -6.30 0.33
CA LYS A 56 19.65 -5.15 -0.09
C LYS A 56 19.36 -4.62 -1.50
N GLU A 57 18.67 -5.40 -2.34
CA GLU A 57 18.28 -4.98 -3.68
C GLU A 57 16.99 -4.15 -3.67
N VAL A 58 16.20 -4.28 -2.60
CA VAL A 58 14.94 -3.56 -2.41
C VAL A 58 15.03 -2.48 -1.34
N THR A 59 16.16 -2.36 -0.61
CA THR A 59 16.37 -1.37 0.44
C THR A 59 17.63 -0.50 0.21
N PHE A 60 17.65 0.66 0.86
CA PHE A 60 18.85 1.49 1.01
C PHE A 60 18.70 2.46 2.18
N ASP A 61 19.84 2.89 2.75
CA ASP A 61 19.91 3.85 3.86
C ASP A 61 19.47 5.25 3.42
N LEU A 62 18.49 5.82 4.13
CA LEU A 62 17.93 7.15 3.86
C LEU A 62 18.94 8.26 4.21
N ALA A 63 19.69 8.12 5.30
CA ALA A 63 20.64 9.12 5.73
C ALA A 63 21.75 9.30 4.69
N GLU A 64 22.23 8.22 4.07
CA GLU A 64 23.22 8.27 2.99
C GLU A 64 22.73 9.01 1.74
N ILE A 65 21.43 8.95 1.46
CA ILE A 65 20.84 9.70 0.34
C ILE A 65 20.66 11.16 0.73
N TYR A 66 20.11 11.44 1.91
CA TYR A 66 19.83 12.82 2.33
C TYR A 66 21.08 13.64 2.64
N LYS A 67 22.20 13.03 3.06
CA LYS A 67 23.52 13.69 3.15
C LYS A 67 23.96 14.37 1.86
N LYS A 68 23.50 13.90 0.70
CA LYS A 68 23.81 14.47 -0.63
C LYS A 68 22.86 15.59 -1.06
N THR A 69 21.94 15.95 -0.18
CA THR A 69 20.88 16.93 -0.41
C THR A 69 20.88 17.96 0.70
N ARG A 70 19.97 18.92 0.65
CA ARG A 70 19.67 19.84 1.76
C ARG A 70 18.46 19.42 2.58
N ILE A 71 18.06 18.14 2.51
CA ILE A 71 16.97 17.57 3.29
C ILE A 71 17.54 17.18 4.66
N ASP A 72 16.96 17.72 5.72
CA ASP A 72 17.25 17.28 7.10
C ASP A 72 16.48 16.00 7.39
N PHE A 73 17.18 14.95 7.83
CA PHE A 73 16.60 13.66 8.15
C PHE A 73 16.62 13.41 9.65
N LYS A 74 15.43 13.16 10.20
CA LYS A 74 15.22 12.79 11.60
C LYS A 74 14.73 11.34 11.68
N GLN A 75 15.54 10.46 12.25
CA GLN A 75 15.11 9.09 12.54
C GLN A 75 14.23 9.10 13.80
N ALA A 76 12.93 9.34 13.58
CA ALA A 76 11.92 9.50 14.63
C ALA A 76 10.53 9.15 14.11
N LYS A 77 9.59 8.91 15.02
CA LYS A 77 8.17 8.77 14.70
C LYS A 77 7.40 10.03 15.07
N GLY A 78 6.44 10.44 14.25
CA GLY A 78 5.49 11.49 14.59
C GLY A 78 4.53 11.02 15.68
N ILE A 79 4.28 11.87 16.68
CA ILE A 79 3.41 11.57 17.82
C ILE A 79 2.16 12.43 17.78
N ALA A 80 2.31 13.76 17.64
CA ALA A 80 1.20 14.69 17.67
C ALA A 80 1.44 15.89 16.76
N ILE A 81 0.36 16.38 16.12
CA ILE A 81 0.33 17.54 15.25
C ILE A 81 -0.39 18.68 15.99
N HIS A 82 0.19 19.87 15.97
CA HIS A 82 -0.40 21.11 16.47
C HIS A 82 -0.52 22.11 15.30
N PRO A 83 -1.61 22.05 14.53
CA PRO A 83 -1.72 22.78 13.25
C PRO A 83 -1.87 24.30 13.41
N GLU A 84 -2.18 24.77 14.62
CA GLU A 84 -2.31 26.18 14.98
C GLU A 84 -1.26 26.62 16.01
N GLY A 85 -0.30 25.74 16.34
CA GLY A 85 0.59 25.93 17.48
C GLY A 85 -0.12 25.65 18.82
N SER A 86 0.36 26.27 19.89
CA SER A 86 -0.19 26.18 21.25
C SER A 86 -0.07 27.50 21.99
N SER A 87 -0.51 27.55 23.23
CA SER A 87 -0.34 28.73 24.10
C SER A 87 1.12 29.06 24.39
N THR A 88 2.02 28.07 24.32
CA THR A 88 3.45 28.23 24.57
C THR A 88 4.29 28.32 23.30
N GLN A 89 3.78 27.89 22.15
CA GLN A 89 4.46 27.91 20.87
C GLN A 89 3.49 28.37 19.78
N ALA A 90 3.64 29.62 19.35
CA ALA A 90 2.67 30.29 18.47
C ALA A 90 2.60 29.71 17.05
N LYS A 91 3.69 29.12 16.56
CA LYS A 91 3.75 28.51 15.24
C LYS A 91 3.25 27.07 15.25
N PRO A 92 2.66 26.58 14.14
CA PRO A 92 2.39 25.17 13.94
C PRO A 92 3.63 24.29 14.18
N TYR A 93 3.46 23.15 14.83
CA TYR A 93 4.54 22.23 15.08
C TYR A 93 4.06 20.77 15.14
N VAL A 94 4.99 19.86 14.98
CA VAL A 94 4.79 18.43 15.20
C VAL A 94 5.71 17.94 16.29
N THR A 95 5.19 17.15 17.21
CA THR A 95 5.97 16.45 18.23
C THR A 95 6.43 15.11 17.66
N ILE A 96 7.71 14.82 17.74
CA ILE A 96 8.33 13.57 17.29
C ILE A 96 9.04 12.88 18.47
N GLU A 97 9.16 11.57 18.37
CA GLU A 97 9.91 10.73 19.31
C GLU A 97 11.02 10.00 18.58
N SER A 98 12.26 10.21 19.02
CA SER A 98 13.44 9.59 18.43
C SER A 98 13.37 8.06 18.49
N THR A 99 13.69 7.41 17.37
CA THR A 99 13.89 5.95 17.26
C THR A 99 15.36 5.59 17.05
N LEU A 100 16.25 6.60 17.00
CA LEU A 100 17.69 6.38 16.94
C LEU A 100 18.19 5.79 18.27
N SER A 101 18.94 4.70 18.22
CA SER A 101 19.34 3.94 19.43
C SER A 101 19.99 4.80 20.53
N SER A 102 20.78 5.83 20.15
CA SER A 102 21.45 6.73 21.09
C SER A 102 20.54 7.73 21.78
N THR A 103 19.35 8.00 21.23
CA THR A 103 18.38 9.01 21.71
C THR A 103 16.95 8.47 21.75
N ALA A 104 16.78 7.17 21.73
CA ALA A 104 15.47 6.52 21.70
C ALA A 104 14.56 7.02 22.83
N GLY A 105 13.32 7.37 22.47
CA GLY A 105 12.32 7.90 23.40
C GLY A 105 12.44 9.40 23.69
N GLN A 106 13.49 10.10 23.23
CA GLN A 106 13.57 11.56 23.38
C GLN A 106 12.53 12.24 22.49
N MET A 107 11.86 13.24 23.07
CA MET A 107 10.84 14.04 22.39
C MET A 107 11.44 15.34 21.87
N GLU A 108 11.05 15.71 20.66
CA GLU A 108 11.42 16.98 20.01
C GLU A 108 10.16 17.58 19.35
N SER A 109 10.06 18.94 19.36
CA SER A 109 9.04 19.65 18.59
C SER A 109 9.68 20.34 17.40
N ILE A 110 9.10 20.14 16.21
CA ILE A 110 9.58 20.73 14.95
C ILE A 110 8.51 21.69 14.44
N GLU A 111 8.80 22.97 14.37
CA GLU A 111 7.94 23.97 13.72
C GLU A 111 7.84 23.72 12.22
N TYR A 112 6.69 24.04 11.63
CA TYR A 112 6.48 23.96 10.20
C TYR A 112 5.56 25.06 9.68
N ASP A 113 5.71 25.39 8.40
CA ASP A 113 4.74 26.18 7.64
C ASP A 113 3.79 25.24 6.88
N TYR A 114 4.29 24.09 6.41
CA TYR A 114 3.50 23.01 5.79
C TYR A 114 3.93 21.66 6.33
N LEU A 115 2.95 20.77 6.55
CA LEU A 115 3.18 19.40 6.98
C LEU A 115 2.53 18.42 6.01
N ILE A 116 3.30 17.44 5.56
CA ILE A 116 2.84 16.33 4.72
C ILE A 116 2.84 15.05 5.55
N ASN A 117 1.66 14.52 5.84
CA ASN A 117 1.50 13.19 6.42
C ASN A 117 1.65 12.14 5.32
N ALA A 118 2.77 11.45 5.30
CA ALA A 118 3.10 10.33 4.42
C ALA A 118 3.55 9.10 5.23
N THR A 119 3.03 8.96 6.45
CA THR A 119 3.42 7.91 7.42
C THR A 119 3.13 6.49 6.94
N GLY A 120 2.31 6.35 5.89
CA GLY A 120 1.87 5.03 5.44
C GLY A 120 0.91 4.37 6.44
N PRO A 121 0.76 3.04 6.37
CA PRO A 121 -0.10 2.30 7.28
C PRO A 121 0.65 1.78 8.50
N LYS A 122 -0.07 1.61 9.60
CA LYS A 122 0.24 0.59 10.61
C LYS A 122 -0.23 -0.77 10.08
N LEU A 123 0.64 -1.75 10.05
CA LEU A 123 0.31 -3.14 9.77
C LEU A 123 -0.39 -3.72 11.01
N ASN A 124 -1.71 -3.88 10.94
CA ASN A 124 -2.50 -4.22 12.11
C ASN A 124 -2.65 -5.74 12.26
N PHE A 125 -1.55 -6.44 12.54
CA PHE A 125 -1.56 -7.88 12.79
C PHE A 125 -2.45 -8.25 13.98
N GLY A 126 -2.55 -7.39 14.99
CA GLY A 126 -3.41 -7.60 16.17
C GLY A 126 -4.92 -7.58 15.89
N ALA A 127 -5.36 -7.28 14.67
CA ALA A 127 -6.78 -7.34 14.31
C ALA A 127 -7.32 -8.78 14.21
N THR A 128 -6.45 -9.75 14.01
CA THR A 128 -6.78 -11.18 13.99
C THR A 128 -5.84 -11.93 14.92
N GLU A 129 -6.38 -12.68 15.87
CA GLU A 129 -5.60 -13.48 16.81
C GLU A 129 -4.71 -14.48 16.05
N GLY A 130 -3.41 -14.50 16.36
CA GLY A 130 -2.43 -15.38 15.74
C GLY A 130 -1.95 -14.98 14.33
N LEU A 131 -2.34 -13.79 13.82
CA LEU A 131 -1.86 -13.26 12.55
C LEU A 131 -0.49 -12.59 12.70
N GLY A 132 0.40 -12.82 11.75
CA GLY A 132 1.65 -12.10 11.59
C GLY A 132 2.92 -12.86 11.99
N PRO A 133 4.10 -12.30 11.67
CA PRO A 133 5.38 -12.97 11.88
C PRO A 133 5.84 -12.93 13.35
N ASP A 134 5.72 -11.81 14.05
CA ASP A 134 6.39 -11.58 15.33
C ASP A 134 5.82 -12.44 16.49
N HIS A 135 4.49 -12.52 16.57
CA HIS A 135 3.78 -13.22 17.67
C HIS A 135 2.67 -14.13 17.15
N GLY A 136 2.62 -14.34 15.83
CA GLY A 136 1.61 -15.14 15.16
C GLY A 136 2.18 -16.40 14.52
N HIS A 137 1.34 -17.00 13.68
CA HIS A 137 1.61 -18.27 13.01
C HIS A 137 1.78 -18.12 11.49
N THR A 138 1.72 -16.87 10.96
CA THR A 138 1.84 -16.60 9.53
C THR A 138 3.04 -15.72 9.22
N VAL A 139 3.49 -15.69 7.97
CA VAL A 139 4.51 -14.77 7.49
C VAL A 139 3.88 -13.57 6.79
N SER A 140 4.69 -12.59 6.41
CA SER A 140 4.29 -11.40 5.70
C SER A 140 5.35 -11.00 4.67
N VAL A 141 4.96 -10.23 3.64
CA VAL A 141 5.86 -9.59 2.68
C VAL A 141 5.73 -8.06 2.70
N CYS A 142 5.08 -7.53 3.74
CA CYS A 142 4.81 -6.09 3.84
C CYS A 142 6.08 -5.25 4.10
N THR A 143 7.15 -5.87 4.61
CA THR A 143 8.47 -5.24 4.76
C THR A 143 9.55 -6.16 4.19
N ALA A 144 10.73 -5.62 3.89
CA ALA A 144 11.84 -6.42 3.37
C ALA A 144 12.31 -7.50 4.38
N ALA A 145 12.37 -7.17 5.67
CA ALA A 145 12.71 -8.11 6.74
C ALA A 145 11.68 -9.25 6.86
N HIS A 146 10.37 -8.91 6.86
CA HIS A 146 9.32 -9.94 6.85
C HIS A 146 9.39 -10.84 5.62
N ALA A 147 9.73 -10.28 4.46
CA ALA A 147 9.89 -11.06 3.24
C ALA A 147 11.10 -12.00 3.31
N SER A 148 12.22 -11.56 3.89
CA SER A 148 13.38 -12.42 4.15
C SER A 148 13.04 -13.58 5.08
N GLU A 149 12.27 -13.35 6.14
CA GLU A 149 11.76 -14.39 7.03
C GLU A 149 10.79 -15.34 6.30
N ALA A 150 9.89 -14.79 5.47
CA ALA A 150 8.97 -15.58 4.66
C ALA A 150 9.73 -16.54 3.73
N ASN A 151 10.78 -16.06 3.07
CA ASN A 151 11.65 -16.91 2.25
C ASN A 151 12.30 -18.02 3.10
N HIS A 152 12.87 -17.68 4.26
CA HIS A 152 13.49 -18.69 5.12
C HIS A 152 12.52 -19.83 5.46
N LYS A 153 11.29 -19.50 5.88
CA LYS A 153 10.24 -20.49 6.18
C LYS A 153 9.80 -21.27 4.92
N LEU A 154 9.70 -20.60 3.77
CA LEU A 154 9.35 -21.25 2.51
C LEU A 154 10.40 -22.28 2.07
N GLN A 155 11.70 -22.00 2.27
CA GLN A 155 12.77 -22.96 1.96
C GLN A 155 12.65 -24.24 2.82
N ILE A 156 12.26 -24.15 4.08
CA ILE A 156 12.00 -25.33 4.93
C ILE A 156 10.87 -26.18 4.35
N ILE A 157 9.81 -25.54 3.84
CA ILE A 157 8.70 -26.26 3.17
C ILE A 157 9.19 -26.93 1.88
N ILE A 158 9.98 -26.24 1.06
CA ILE A 158 10.55 -26.79 -0.19
C ILE A 158 11.40 -28.04 0.11
N GLU A 159 12.23 -28.00 1.15
CA GLU A 159 13.03 -29.17 1.53
C GLU A 159 12.14 -30.35 2.02
N ALA A 160 11.05 -30.08 2.72
CA ALA A 160 10.08 -31.12 3.10
C ALA A 160 9.40 -31.74 1.86
N LEU A 161 8.98 -30.88 0.91
CA LEU A 161 8.38 -31.32 -0.36
C LEU A 161 9.39 -32.17 -1.20
N LYS A 162 10.69 -31.85 -1.19
CA LYS A 162 11.75 -32.66 -1.85
C LYS A 162 11.87 -34.04 -1.26
N ARG A 163 11.56 -34.22 0.03
CA ARG A 163 11.50 -35.54 0.68
C ARG A 163 10.22 -36.33 0.37
N GLY A 164 9.31 -35.75 -0.46
CA GLY A 164 8.04 -36.36 -0.83
C GLY A 164 6.89 -36.12 0.19
N GLU A 165 7.12 -35.26 1.20
CA GLU A 165 6.07 -34.86 2.12
C GLU A 165 5.01 -34.01 1.38
N LYS A 166 3.75 -34.17 1.73
CA LYS A 166 2.68 -33.29 1.23
C LYS A 166 2.52 -32.10 2.15
N LYS A 167 2.43 -30.88 1.57
CA LYS A 167 2.29 -29.64 2.33
C LYS A 167 1.15 -28.79 1.80
N THR A 168 0.42 -28.13 2.69
CA THR A 168 -0.61 -27.13 2.37
C THR A 168 -0.05 -25.73 2.57
N ILE A 169 -0.14 -24.92 1.52
CA ILE A 169 0.32 -23.53 1.49
C ILE A 169 -0.91 -22.62 1.33
N VAL A 170 -1.12 -21.70 2.28
CA VAL A 170 -2.26 -20.77 2.26
C VAL A 170 -1.75 -19.34 2.13
N ILE A 171 -2.22 -18.61 1.12
CA ILE A 171 -1.81 -17.23 0.85
C ILE A 171 -3.06 -16.38 0.61
N GLY A 172 -3.06 -15.14 1.13
CA GLY A 172 -4.18 -14.24 0.92
C GLY A 172 -4.33 -13.14 1.97
N THR A 173 -5.54 -12.95 2.48
CA THR A 173 -5.87 -11.89 3.44
C THR A 173 -6.15 -12.44 4.83
N GLY A 174 -5.59 -11.78 5.84
CA GLY A 174 -5.68 -12.19 7.25
C GLY A 174 -6.84 -11.56 8.02
N HIS A 175 -7.75 -10.86 7.35
CA HIS A 175 -8.94 -10.24 7.98
C HIS A 175 -9.94 -9.81 6.91
N GLY A 176 -11.22 -9.70 7.26
CA GLY A 176 -12.30 -9.28 6.36
C GLY A 176 -12.20 -7.86 5.82
N THR A 177 -11.35 -7.00 6.38
CA THR A 177 -11.18 -5.60 5.95
C THR A 177 -9.77 -5.29 5.39
N CYS A 178 -9.06 -6.33 4.93
CA CYS A 178 -7.75 -6.17 4.32
C CYS A 178 -7.80 -5.40 3.00
N THR A 179 -6.68 -4.81 2.64
CA THR A 179 -6.38 -4.23 1.32
C THR A 179 -5.17 -4.92 0.71
N CYS A 180 -4.75 -4.49 -0.49
CA CYS A 180 -3.54 -4.98 -1.17
C CYS A 180 -3.59 -6.47 -1.57
N GLN A 181 -4.75 -6.99 -1.90
CA GLN A 181 -4.92 -8.36 -2.39
C GLN A 181 -3.98 -8.67 -3.57
N GLY A 182 -3.71 -7.69 -4.44
CA GLY A 182 -2.78 -7.83 -5.56
C GLY A 182 -1.36 -8.25 -5.16
N ALA A 183 -0.86 -7.83 -4.00
CA ALA A 183 0.45 -8.26 -3.51
C ALA A 183 0.46 -9.74 -3.09
N ALA A 184 -0.59 -10.21 -2.41
CA ALA A 184 -0.73 -11.62 -2.07
C ALA A 184 -0.98 -12.48 -3.32
N PHE A 185 -1.75 -11.96 -4.29
CA PHE A 185 -1.98 -12.58 -5.58
C PHE A 185 -0.68 -12.76 -6.37
N GLU A 186 0.19 -11.76 -6.39
CA GLU A 186 1.51 -11.91 -6.99
C GLU A 186 2.39 -12.90 -6.21
N TYR A 187 2.33 -12.87 -4.88
CA TYR A 187 3.14 -13.77 -4.05
C TYR A 187 2.77 -15.24 -4.25
N ILE A 188 1.47 -15.58 -4.37
CA ILE A 188 1.03 -16.96 -4.57
C ILE A 188 1.55 -17.53 -5.90
N TYR A 189 1.60 -16.71 -6.96
CA TYR A 189 2.17 -17.13 -8.24
C TYR A 189 3.69 -17.29 -8.20
N ASN A 190 4.39 -16.45 -7.44
CA ASN A 190 5.83 -16.62 -7.23
C ASN A 190 6.13 -17.88 -6.42
N VAL A 191 5.30 -18.22 -5.42
CA VAL A 191 5.42 -19.49 -4.68
C VAL A 191 5.17 -20.67 -5.63
N ASP A 192 4.09 -20.67 -6.42
CA ASP A 192 3.84 -21.71 -7.43
C ASP A 192 5.03 -21.87 -8.40
N HIS A 193 5.58 -20.74 -8.84
CA HIS A 193 6.73 -20.72 -9.76
C HIS A 193 7.99 -21.39 -9.17
N VAL A 194 8.40 -20.98 -7.95
CA VAL A 194 9.60 -21.56 -7.33
C VAL A 194 9.41 -23.04 -6.96
N LEU A 195 8.20 -23.47 -6.63
CA LEU A 195 7.91 -24.89 -6.42
C LEU A 195 8.00 -25.70 -7.71
N ARG A 196 7.60 -25.13 -8.85
CA ARG A 196 7.78 -25.76 -10.18
C ARG A 196 9.24 -25.81 -10.57
N GLU A 197 10.01 -24.75 -10.37
CA GLU A 197 11.47 -24.73 -10.62
C GLU A 197 12.20 -25.76 -9.75
N ALA A 198 11.77 -25.94 -8.50
CA ALA A 198 12.31 -26.95 -7.59
C ALA A 198 11.84 -28.40 -7.92
N GLY A 199 10.91 -28.57 -8.86
CA GLY A 199 10.36 -29.88 -9.25
C GLY A 199 9.48 -30.56 -8.18
N VAL A 200 8.90 -29.77 -7.26
CA VAL A 200 8.14 -30.27 -6.09
C VAL A 200 6.66 -29.86 -6.05
N ARG A 201 6.19 -29.09 -7.05
CA ARG A 201 4.84 -28.55 -7.10
C ARG A 201 3.73 -29.57 -6.90
N GLN A 202 3.90 -30.79 -7.38
CA GLN A 202 2.94 -31.90 -7.28
C GLN A 202 2.70 -32.40 -5.85
N HIS A 203 3.56 -32.04 -4.89
CA HIS A 203 3.42 -32.38 -3.48
C HIS A 203 2.76 -31.26 -2.66
N ALA A 204 2.55 -30.06 -3.26
CA ALA A 204 1.99 -28.90 -2.60
C ALA A 204 0.52 -28.70 -2.98
N ARG A 205 -0.35 -28.60 -1.99
CA ARG A 205 -1.69 -28.01 -2.11
C ARG A 205 -1.56 -26.51 -1.90
N ILE A 206 -2.00 -25.68 -2.84
CA ILE A 206 -1.95 -24.22 -2.72
C ILE A 206 -3.37 -23.67 -2.69
N VAL A 207 -3.67 -22.85 -1.68
CA VAL A 207 -5.00 -22.26 -1.45
C VAL A 207 -4.90 -20.76 -1.30
N TRP A 208 -5.70 -20.05 -2.09
CA TRP A 208 -5.97 -18.62 -1.93
C TRP A 208 -7.12 -18.41 -0.96
N ILE A 209 -6.98 -17.49 0.02
CA ILE A 209 -8.08 -17.08 0.89
C ILE A 209 -8.21 -15.55 0.87
N SER A 210 -9.42 -15.03 0.60
CA SER A 210 -9.60 -13.60 0.38
C SER A 210 -10.97 -13.09 0.86
N ASN A 211 -10.97 -11.81 1.23
CA ASN A 211 -12.16 -11.04 1.55
C ASN A 211 -12.86 -10.45 0.30
N GLU A 212 -12.38 -10.74 -0.90
CA GLU A 212 -12.93 -10.23 -2.15
C GLU A 212 -14.37 -10.71 -2.41
N TYR A 213 -15.19 -9.86 -3.03
CA TYR A 213 -16.53 -10.23 -3.50
C TYR A 213 -16.46 -11.28 -4.62
N GLU A 214 -15.55 -11.06 -5.57
CA GLU A 214 -15.21 -11.98 -6.65
C GLU A 214 -13.68 -12.04 -6.77
N LEU A 215 -13.16 -13.17 -7.22
CA LEU A 215 -11.73 -13.32 -7.45
C LEU A 215 -11.27 -12.29 -8.49
N GLY A 216 -10.20 -11.55 -8.18
CA GLY A 216 -9.72 -10.46 -9.04
C GLY A 216 -10.42 -9.11 -8.84
N ASP A 217 -11.19 -8.97 -7.77
CA ASP A 217 -11.76 -7.68 -7.34
C ASP A 217 -10.67 -6.69 -6.89
N PHE A 218 -9.65 -7.16 -6.17
CA PHE A 218 -8.49 -6.41 -5.67
C PHE A 218 -8.82 -5.13 -4.90
N GLY A 219 -10.00 -5.01 -4.32
CA GLY A 219 -10.45 -3.81 -3.62
C GLY A 219 -10.84 -2.66 -4.56
N MET A 220 -10.97 -2.93 -5.85
CA MET A 220 -11.31 -1.97 -6.91
C MET A 220 -12.69 -2.20 -7.55
N GLY A 221 -13.47 -3.17 -7.06
CA GLY A 221 -14.75 -3.55 -7.65
C GLY A 221 -14.62 -4.38 -8.93
N GLY A 222 -13.48 -5.01 -9.15
CA GLY A 222 -13.17 -5.75 -10.38
C GLY A 222 -12.86 -4.82 -11.57
N VAL A 223 -12.66 -5.41 -12.73
CA VAL A 223 -12.39 -4.70 -14.00
C VAL A 223 -13.07 -5.39 -15.16
N HIS A 224 -13.43 -4.63 -16.21
CA HIS A 224 -13.82 -5.15 -17.49
C HIS A 224 -12.67 -4.93 -18.48
N ILE A 225 -12.38 -5.95 -19.28
CA ILE A 225 -11.26 -5.99 -20.22
C ILE A 225 -11.81 -6.28 -21.62
N GLU A 226 -11.55 -5.37 -22.55
CA GLU A 226 -11.86 -5.61 -23.96
C GLU A 226 -10.66 -6.25 -24.67
N ARG A 227 -10.90 -7.36 -25.37
CA ARG A 227 -9.89 -8.04 -26.16
C ARG A 227 -10.48 -8.66 -27.41
N GLY A 228 -9.97 -8.26 -28.58
CA GLY A 228 -10.40 -8.81 -29.86
C GLY A 228 -11.90 -8.65 -30.15
N GLY A 229 -12.50 -7.57 -29.68
CA GLY A 229 -13.94 -7.29 -29.84
C GLY A 229 -14.84 -8.00 -28.81
N TYR A 230 -14.26 -8.67 -27.81
CA TYR A 230 -14.99 -9.29 -26.70
C TYR A 230 -14.67 -8.61 -25.38
N ILE A 231 -15.67 -8.42 -24.55
CA ILE A 231 -15.50 -7.92 -23.18
C ILE A 231 -15.55 -9.09 -22.21
N THR A 232 -14.52 -9.23 -21.39
CA THR A 232 -14.43 -10.16 -20.28
C THR A 232 -14.24 -9.37 -18.97
N ASN A 233 -14.33 -10.05 -17.83
CA ASN A 233 -14.10 -9.43 -16.54
C ASN A 233 -12.83 -9.97 -15.84
N GLY A 234 -12.34 -9.21 -14.88
CA GLY A 234 -11.17 -9.58 -14.09
C GLY A 234 -11.32 -10.89 -13.34
N LYS A 235 -12.56 -11.28 -12.98
CA LYS A 235 -12.89 -12.57 -12.37
C LYS A 235 -12.49 -13.73 -13.29
N THR A 236 -13.01 -13.74 -14.53
CA THR A 236 -12.71 -14.81 -15.50
C THR A 236 -11.19 -14.90 -15.76
N PHE A 237 -10.52 -13.77 -15.83
CA PHE A 237 -9.07 -13.70 -16.00
C PHE A 237 -8.32 -14.31 -14.81
N ALA A 238 -8.69 -13.95 -13.58
CA ALA A 238 -8.06 -14.46 -12.36
C ALA A 238 -8.38 -15.94 -12.11
N GLU A 239 -9.62 -16.37 -12.33
CA GLU A 239 -10.04 -17.78 -12.24
C GLU A 239 -9.28 -18.66 -13.23
N SER A 240 -9.11 -18.22 -14.47
CA SER A 240 -8.33 -18.96 -15.47
C SER A 240 -6.88 -19.18 -15.05
N LEU A 241 -6.25 -18.16 -14.48
CA LEU A 241 -4.88 -18.25 -13.96
C LEU A 241 -4.77 -19.21 -12.77
N MET A 242 -5.74 -19.20 -11.85
CA MET A 242 -5.76 -20.09 -10.70
C MET A 242 -5.95 -21.55 -11.14
N VAL A 243 -6.91 -21.81 -12.06
CA VAL A 243 -7.18 -23.15 -12.61
C VAL A 243 -5.97 -23.70 -13.35
N GLU A 244 -5.33 -22.91 -14.22
CA GLU A 244 -4.12 -23.31 -14.96
C GLU A 244 -3.00 -23.79 -14.02
N ARG A 245 -2.88 -23.17 -12.85
CA ARG A 245 -1.83 -23.47 -11.87
C ARG A 245 -2.25 -24.49 -10.81
N GLY A 246 -3.49 -24.97 -10.82
CA GLY A 246 -4.03 -25.86 -9.81
C GLY A 246 -4.02 -25.22 -8.43
N ILE A 247 -4.41 -23.95 -8.35
CA ILE A 247 -4.57 -23.20 -7.09
C ILE A 247 -6.06 -23.17 -6.75
N GLU A 248 -6.41 -23.62 -5.55
CA GLU A 248 -7.76 -23.55 -5.00
C GLU A 248 -8.01 -22.13 -4.45
N TRP A 249 -9.28 -21.69 -4.39
CA TRP A 249 -9.60 -20.38 -3.79
C TRP A 249 -10.84 -20.39 -2.90
N ILE A 250 -10.76 -19.58 -1.86
CA ILE A 250 -11.82 -19.26 -0.92
C ILE A 250 -11.98 -17.73 -0.95
N ILE A 251 -13.14 -17.23 -1.35
CA ILE A 251 -13.46 -15.80 -1.39
C ILE A 251 -14.60 -15.49 -0.44
N ARG A 252 -14.89 -14.21 -0.22
CA ARG A 252 -15.92 -13.73 0.71
C ARG A 252 -15.69 -14.26 2.11
N ALA A 253 -14.43 -14.32 2.53
CA ALA A 253 -14.00 -14.92 3.79
C ALA A 253 -13.42 -13.87 4.74
N HIS A 254 -13.77 -13.99 6.00
CA HIS A 254 -13.16 -13.28 7.11
C HIS A 254 -12.31 -14.24 7.93
N THR A 255 -10.99 -14.08 7.88
CA THR A 255 -10.08 -14.80 8.77
C THR A 255 -10.27 -14.26 10.20
N LYS A 256 -10.72 -15.11 11.11
CA LYS A 256 -11.12 -14.75 12.47
C LYS A 256 -10.06 -15.02 13.51
N LYS A 257 -9.36 -16.17 13.36
CA LYS A 257 -8.31 -16.63 14.29
C LYS A 257 -7.34 -17.53 13.53
N ILE A 258 -6.09 -17.52 13.94
CA ILE A 258 -5.06 -18.41 13.42
C ILE A 258 -4.36 -19.10 14.59
N GLU A 259 -4.29 -20.41 14.53
CA GLU A 259 -3.53 -21.25 15.45
C GLU A 259 -2.37 -21.90 14.70
N ALA A 260 -1.46 -22.55 15.42
CA ALA A 260 -0.36 -23.26 14.80
C ALA A 260 -0.88 -24.33 13.82
N GLY A 261 -0.68 -24.09 12.51
CA GLY A 261 -1.12 -25.00 11.45
C GLY A 261 -2.60 -24.92 11.07
N LYS A 262 -3.39 -23.98 11.61
CA LYS A 262 -4.83 -23.89 11.33
C LYS A 262 -5.33 -22.46 11.25
N ILE A 263 -6.13 -22.17 10.21
CA ILE A 263 -6.86 -20.92 10.02
C ILE A 263 -8.34 -21.17 10.27
N HIS A 264 -8.96 -20.37 11.14
CA HIS A 264 -10.41 -20.31 11.34
C HIS A 264 -10.97 -19.12 10.59
N TYR A 265 -11.95 -19.34 9.74
CA TYR A 265 -12.56 -18.27 8.93
C TYR A 265 -14.07 -18.41 8.87
N GLU A 266 -14.74 -17.31 8.63
CA GLU A 266 -16.18 -17.17 8.45
C GLU A 266 -16.48 -16.78 7.01
N THR A 267 -17.47 -17.44 6.40
CA THR A 267 -17.98 -17.11 5.07
C THR A 267 -19.24 -16.25 5.15
N LEU A 268 -19.67 -15.74 4.00
CA LEU A 268 -20.76 -14.76 3.91
C LEU A 268 -22.10 -15.28 4.46
N ASP A 269 -22.36 -16.60 4.39
CA ASP A 269 -23.52 -17.26 4.97
C ASP A 269 -23.48 -17.40 6.50
N GLY A 270 -22.39 -16.94 7.13
CA GLY A 270 -22.18 -17.01 8.58
C GLY A 270 -21.61 -18.35 9.07
N THR A 271 -21.26 -19.25 8.15
CA THR A 271 -20.66 -20.53 8.49
C THR A 271 -19.20 -20.37 8.87
N PHE A 272 -18.78 -21.04 9.95
CA PHE A 272 -17.39 -21.12 10.37
C PHE A 272 -16.72 -22.35 9.79
N HIS A 273 -15.50 -22.16 9.30
CA HIS A 273 -14.69 -23.19 8.67
C HIS A 273 -13.28 -23.22 9.25
N GLU A 274 -12.61 -24.35 9.04
CA GLU A 274 -11.19 -24.54 9.37
C GLU A 274 -10.42 -24.89 8.09
N LEU A 275 -9.18 -24.40 8.01
CA LEU A 275 -8.25 -24.69 6.92
C LEU A 275 -6.87 -24.97 7.51
N ASP A 276 -6.41 -26.20 7.36
CA ASP A 276 -5.07 -26.58 7.81
C ASP A 276 -4.00 -26.03 6.86
N PHE A 277 -2.84 -25.66 7.41
CA PHE A 277 -1.70 -25.18 6.64
C PHE A 277 -0.35 -25.59 7.25
N ASP A 278 0.65 -25.76 6.42
CA ASP A 278 2.06 -25.92 6.80
C ASP A 278 2.84 -24.59 6.64
N PHE A 279 2.42 -23.77 5.68
CA PHE A 279 2.95 -22.42 5.44
C PHE A 279 1.80 -21.47 5.11
N SER A 280 1.82 -20.29 5.72
CA SER A 280 0.81 -19.28 5.40
C SER A 280 1.40 -17.88 5.36
N MET A 281 1.09 -17.13 4.28
CA MET A 281 1.36 -15.70 4.14
C MET A 281 0.04 -14.95 4.00
N LEU A 282 -0.31 -14.18 5.03
CA LEU A 282 -1.56 -13.41 5.05
C LEU A 282 -1.29 -11.93 5.28
N ILE A 283 -1.87 -11.09 4.43
CA ILE A 283 -1.78 -9.63 4.55
C ILE A 283 -2.69 -9.16 5.69
N PRO A 284 -2.20 -8.29 6.61
CA PRO A 284 -3.01 -7.72 7.67
C PRO A 284 -3.88 -6.56 7.15
N PRO A 285 -4.95 -6.19 7.85
CA PRO A 285 -5.63 -4.92 7.60
C PRO A 285 -4.74 -3.74 7.99
N PHE A 286 -4.98 -2.59 7.36
CA PHE A 286 -4.23 -1.37 7.57
C PHE A 286 -5.03 -0.36 8.38
N SER A 287 -4.34 0.36 9.26
CA SER A 287 -4.87 1.52 9.98
C SER A 287 -3.87 2.67 9.97
N GLY A 288 -4.29 3.84 10.38
CA GLY A 288 -3.36 4.94 10.65
C GLY A 288 -2.40 4.62 11.79
N VAL A 289 -1.28 5.31 11.84
CA VAL A 289 -0.19 5.05 12.79
C VAL A 289 -0.46 5.52 14.22
N GLY A 290 -1.64 6.09 14.50
CA GLY A 290 -2.02 6.58 15.82
C GLY A 290 -1.56 8.02 16.12
N LEU A 291 -1.26 8.80 15.07
CA LEU A 291 -0.91 10.20 15.19
C LEU A 291 -2.07 10.99 15.81
N LYS A 292 -1.78 11.84 16.81
CA LYS A 292 -2.74 12.70 17.49
C LYS A 292 -2.75 14.11 16.89
N ALA A 293 -3.82 14.88 17.15
CA ALA A 293 -3.88 16.27 16.80
C ALA A 293 -4.48 17.11 17.94
N TYR A 294 -3.90 18.29 18.20
CA TYR A 294 -4.33 19.19 19.25
C TYR A 294 -4.49 20.62 18.71
N ASN A 295 -5.53 21.32 19.14
CA ASN A 295 -5.75 22.71 18.79
C ASN A 295 -4.86 23.66 19.63
N LYS A 296 -5.00 24.96 19.40
CA LYS A 296 -4.22 26.00 20.12
C LYS A 296 -4.45 25.99 21.63
N ALA A 297 -5.61 25.56 22.11
CA ALA A 297 -5.92 25.39 23.52
C ALA A 297 -5.44 24.07 24.11
N ASN A 298 -4.72 23.25 23.32
CA ASN A 298 -4.28 21.90 23.65
C ASN A 298 -5.42 20.89 23.88
N GLU A 299 -6.57 21.13 23.26
CA GLU A 299 -7.68 20.19 23.26
C GLU A 299 -7.49 19.16 22.15
N ASP A 300 -7.86 17.90 22.41
CA ASP A 300 -7.76 16.81 21.43
C ASP A 300 -8.75 16.99 20.27
N ILE A 301 -8.24 17.29 19.09
CA ILE A 301 -8.99 17.43 17.84
C ILE A 301 -8.72 16.25 16.88
N THR A 302 -8.20 15.12 17.38
CA THR A 302 -7.83 13.97 16.56
C THR A 302 -8.97 13.50 15.67
N SER A 303 -10.22 13.46 16.18
CA SER A 303 -11.40 13.06 15.40
C SER A 303 -11.83 14.06 14.30
N GLN A 304 -11.39 15.32 14.40
CA GLN A 304 -11.61 16.32 13.33
C GLN A 304 -10.63 16.12 12.19
N VAL A 305 -9.35 15.87 12.52
CA VAL A 305 -8.24 15.72 11.56
C VAL A 305 -8.17 14.31 10.95
N PHE A 306 -8.50 13.28 11.72
CA PHE A 306 -8.41 11.88 11.32
C PHE A 306 -9.78 11.20 11.30
N ALA A 307 -9.94 10.24 10.39
CA ALA A 307 -11.07 9.31 10.40
C ALA A 307 -10.91 8.27 11.52
N ALA A 308 -11.97 7.51 11.82
CA ALA A 308 -11.94 6.44 12.83
C ALA A 308 -10.87 5.36 12.55
N SER A 309 -10.52 5.15 11.27
CA SER A 309 -9.43 4.28 10.84
C SER A 309 -8.02 4.81 11.19
N GLY A 310 -7.92 6.04 11.72
CA GLY A 310 -6.66 6.73 12.02
C GLY A 310 -5.96 7.35 10.80
N PHE A 311 -6.51 7.26 9.60
CA PHE A 311 -6.02 7.96 8.41
C PHE A 311 -6.49 9.41 8.40
N MET A 312 -5.66 10.33 7.89
CA MET A 312 -5.96 11.77 7.86
C MET A 312 -7.05 12.09 6.84
N LYS A 313 -8.03 12.89 7.24
CA LYS A 313 -9.05 13.43 6.33
C LYS A 313 -8.43 14.47 5.40
N VAL A 314 -8.85 14.44 4.15
CA VAL A 314 -8.41 15.35 3.07
C VAL A 314 -9.63 15.93 2.36
N ASP A 315 -9.44 16.63 1.25
CA ASP A 315 -10.48 17.24 0.41
C ASP A 315 -11.39 16.20 -0.30
N ALA A 316 -12.01 15.33 0.49
CA ALA A 316 -12.94 14.29 0.05
C ALA A 316 -14.30 14.47 0.74
N ASP A 317 -15.36 13.93 0.15
CA ASP A 317 -16.68 13.92 0.79
C ASP A 317 -16.81 12.71 1.73
N TYR A 318 -16.86 12.97 3.04
CA TYR A 318 -17.02 11.95 4.08
C TYR A 318 -18.44 11.85 4.60
N THR A 319 -19.42 12.48 3.94
CA THR A 319 -20.84 12.43 4.34
C THR A 319 -21.34 11.00 4.23
N ALA A 320 -21.87 10.43 5.31
CA ALA A 320 -22.38 9.07 5.32
C ALA A 320 -23.58 8.93 4.39
N ARG A 321 -23.52 7.98 3.47
CA ARG A 321 -24.58 7.67 2.51
C ARG A 321 -24.51 6.20 2.06
N PRO A 322 -25.58 5.63 1.47
CA PRO A 322 -25.57 4.27 0.94
C PRO A 322 -24.48 4.07 -0.12
N TYR A 323 -23.93 2.86 -0.21
CA TYR A 323 -22.86 2.52 -1.15
C TYR A 323 -23.19 2.90 -2.61
N ALA A 324 -24.44 2.70 -3.03
CA ALA A 324 -24.88 2.99 -4.40
C ALA A 324 -24.94 4.50 -4.74
N GLU A 325 -24.85 5.38 -3.74
CA GLU A 325 -24.91 6.83 -3.91
C GLU A 325 -23.52 7.50 -3.96
N TRP A 326 -22.44 6.74 -3.74
CA TRP A 326 -21.08 7.25 -3.86
C TRP A 326 -20.68 7.45 -5.32
N SER A 327 -19.93 8.51 -5.57
CA SER A 327 -19.40 8.82 -6.90
C SER A 327 -17.89 9.01 -6.89
N ALA A 328 -17.29 9.00 -8.07
CA ALA A 328 -15.88 9.32 -8.27
C ALA A 328 -15.55 10.76 -7.81
N GLY A 329 -16.53 11.67 -7.88
CA GLY A 329 -16.41 13.06 -7.44
C GLY A 329 -16.14 13.23 -5.95
N ASP A 330 -16.50 12.25 -5.11
CA ASP A 330 -16.30 12.26 -3.66
C ASP A 330 -14.82 12.05 -3.26
N TRP A 331 -14.01 11.54 -4.16
CA TRP A 331 -12.59 11.26 -3.92
C TRP A 331 -11.72 12.52 -3.96
N PRO A 332 -10.64 12.56 -3.14
CA PRO A 332 -9.78 13.73 -3.04
C PRO A 332 -9.07 14.05 -4.35
N LYS A 333 -8.68 15.33 -4.50
CA LYS A 333 -7.95 15.84 -5.66
C LYS A 333 -6.64 16.51 -5.27
N THR A 334 -6.62 17.21 -4.15
CA THR A 334 -5.48 18.02 -3.70
C THR A 334 -4.78 17.48 -2.47
N TYR A 335 -5.45 16.56 -1.75
CA TYR A 335 -4.96 15.94 -0.51
C TYR A 335 -4.68 16.91 0.63
N GLN A 336 -5.23 18.13 0.56
CA GLN A 336 -5.20 19.11 1.64
C GLN A 336 -6.26 18.76 2.70
N ASN A 337 -5.92 18.92 3.99
CA ASN A 337 -6.89 18.75 5.07
C ASN A 337 -7.96 19.85 4.99
N PRO A 338 -9.27 19.53 5.13
CA PRO A 338 -10.34 20.50 4.97
C PRO A 338 -10.38 21.56 6.08
N SER A 339 -9.87 21.25 7.28
CA SER A 339 -9.87 22.16 8.43
C SER A 339 -8.58 22.98 8.54
N TYR A 340 -7.45 22.45 8.06
CA TYR A 340 -6.12 23.05 8.24
C TYR A 340 -5.37 23.12 6.92
N ARG A 341 -5.25 24.32 6.35
CA ARG A 341 -4.64 24.57 5.02
C ARG A 341 -3.14 24.23 4.94
N ASN A 342 -2.48 24.11 6.08
CA ASN A 342 -1.08 23.77 6.20
C ASN A 342 -0.81 22.24 6.33
N LEU A 343 -1.87 21.42 6.35
CA LEU A 343 -1.79 19.96 6.46
C LEU A 343 -2.18 19.27 5.15
N PHE A 344 -1.38 18.28 4.76
CA PHE A 344 -1.62 17.40 3.62
C PHE A 344 -1.44 15.94 4.03
N ALA A 345 -2.14 15.00 3.37
CA ALA A 345 -1.90 13.57 3.56
C ALA A 345 -1.86 12.85 2.21
N ILE A 346 -0.80 12.08 1.96
CA ILE A 346 -0.54 11.41 0.69
C ILE A 346 -0.24 9.92 0.87
N GLY A 347 -0.35 9.18 -0.23
CA GLY A 347 -0.15 7.73 -0.23
C GLY A 347 -1.20 7.02 0.62
N ILE A 348 -0.78 6.06 1.45
CA ILE A 348 -1.73 5.31 2.29
C ILE A 348 -2.22 6.13 3.50
N ALA A 349 -1.58 7.25 3.82
CA ALA A 349 -1.90 8.03 5.02
C ALA A 349 -3.22 8.82 4.93
N PHE A 350 -3.79 9.06 3.73
CA PHE A 350 -5.10 9.71 3.61
C PHE A 350 -6.25 8.73 3.85
N ALA A 351 -7.37 9.22 4.37
CA ALA A 351 -8.59 8.47 4.57
C ALA A 351 -9.39 8.36 3.25
N PRO A 352 -9.65 7.14 2.73
CA PRO A 352 -10.61 6.98 1.64
C PRO A 352 -12.01 7.40 2.09
N PRO A 353 -12.81 8.10 1.25
CA PRO A 353 -14.16 8.51 1.63
C PRO A 353 -15.13 7.33 1.73
N HIS A 354 -14.95 6.31 0.88
CA HIS A 354 -15.81 5.12 0.83
C HIS A 354 -15.07 3.91 0.28
N LEU A 355 -15.72 2.75 0.30
CA LEU A 355 -15.26 1.54 -0.36
C LEU A 355 -15.46 1.66 -1.88
N ILE A 356 -14.56 1.04 -2.66
CA ILE A 356 -14.73 0.90 -4.12
C ILE A 356 -15.39 -0.44 -4.43
N SER A 357 -14.93 -1.51 -3.77
CA SER A 357 -15.57 -2.82 -3.88
C SER A 357 -16.90 -2.86 -3.14
N LYS A 358 -17.82 -3.69 -3.64
CA LYS A 358 -19.13 -3.88 -3.03
C LYS A 358 -18.98 -4.34 -1.56
N PRO A 359 -19.55 -3.61 -0.60
CA PRO A 359 -19.52 -4.01 0.79
C PRO A 359 -20.31 -5.29 1.01
N MET A 360 -19.80 -6.14 1.89
CA MET A 360 -20.44 -7.38 2.31
C MET A 360 -20.47 -7.47 3.83
N GLN A 361 -21.45 -8.19 4.34
CA GLN A 361 -21.56 -8.54 5.75
C GLN A 361 -22.06 -9.99 5.84
N SER A 362 -21.43 -10.79 6.69
CA SER A 362 -21.90 -12.15 6.92
C SER A 362 -23.25 -12.18 7.60
N ALA A 363 -23.91 -13.33 7.60
CA ALA A 363 -25.17 -13.53 8.33
C ALA A 363 -25.03 -13.27 9.84
N ASN A 364 -23.82 -13.34 10.40
CA ASN A 364 -23.52 -13.03 11.80
C ASN A 364 -23.17 -11.54 12.03
N GLY A 365 -23.24 -10.69 10.99
CA GLY A 365 -22.90 -9.27 11.10
C GLY A 365 -21.42 -8.94 10.95
N THR A 366 -20.56 -9.88 10.59
CA THR A 366 -19.12 -9.65 10.39
C THR A 366 -18.87 -8.92 9.06
N PRO A 367 -18.20 -7.76 9.05
CA PRO A 367 -17.88 -7.06 7.80
C PRO A 367 -16.80 -7.81 7.00
N ILE A 368 -17.05 -7.98 5.69
CA ILE A 368 -16.13 -8.59 4.73
C ILE A 368 -15.99 -7.63 3.56
N ASN A 369 -15.14 -6.62 3.74
CA ASN A 369 -15.04 -5.46 2.85
C ASN A 369 -13.58 -5.21 2.45
N PRO A 370 -13.17 -5.54 1.22
CA PRO A 370 -11.88 -5.13 0.70
C PRO A 370 -11.72 -3.61 0.80
N ALA A 371 -10.67 -3.16 1.49
CA ALA A 371 -10.38 -1.72 1.55
C ALA A 371 -9.73 -1.25 0.24
N PRO A 372 -9.98 0.00 -0.19
CA PRO A 372 -9.46 0.55 -1.43
C PRO A 372 -7.93 0.47 -1.52
N PRO A 373 -7.36 0.02 -2.65
CA PRO A 373 -5.91 -0.04 -2.82
C PRO A 373 -5.33 1.37 -3.00
N ARG A 374 -4.16 1.61 -2.37
CA ARG A 374 -3.38 2.83 -2.51
C ARG A 374 -1.94 2.39 -2.78
N THR A 375 -1.64 2.15 -4.05
CA THR A 375 -0.39 1.53 -4.49
C THR A 375 0.72 2.55 -4.77
N GLY A 376 1.90 2.08 -5.18
CA GLY A 376 3.09 2.90 -5.34
C GLY A 376 2.94 4.02 -6.37
N MET A 377 2.45 3.74 -7.58
CA MET A 377 2.29 4.74 -8.66
C MET A 377 1.32 5.87 -8.27
N PRO A 378 0.07 5.61 -7.82
CA PRO A 378 -0.79 6.66 -7.31
C PRO A 378 -0.17 7.46 -6.16
N SER A 379 0.56 6.79 -5.26
CA SER A 379 1.24 7.46 -4.14
C SER A 379 2.31 8.44 -4.60
N ALA A 380 3.05 8.11 -5.66
CA ALA A 380 4.03 9.02 -6.27
C ALA A 380 3.35 10.22 -6.94
N ALA A 381 2.28 9.99 -7.72
CA ALA A 381 1.51 11.06 -8.35
C ALA A 381 0.92 12.06 -7.34
N MET A 382 0.35 11.56 -6.23
CA MET A 382 -0.13 12.39 -5.12
C MET A 382 1.01 13.25 -4.53
N ALA A 383 2.18 12.64 -4.31
CA ALA A 383 3.35 13.31 -3.74
C ALA A 383 3.84 14.45 -4.63
N ILE A 384 3.86 14.25 -5.94
CA ILE A 384 4.27 15.26 -6.92
C ILE A 384 3.27 16.42 -6.96
N ALA A 385 1.98 16.13 -7.01
CA ALA A 385 0.94 17.16 -7.03
C ALA A 385 0.98 18.02 -5.76
N VAL A 386 1.10 17.40 -4.58
CA VAL A 386 1.21 18.11 -3.30
C VAL A 386 2.50 18.92 -3.23
N ALA A 387 3.66 18.36 -3.65
CA ALA A 387 4.92 19.10 -3.66
C ALA A 387 4.86 20.35 -4.54
N LYS A 388 4.29 20.25 -5.73
CA LYS A 388 4.08 21.39 -6.64
C LYS A 388 3.11 22.42 -6.04
N SER A 389 1.97 21.95 -5.50
CA SER A 389 0.98 22.84 -4.86
C SER A 389 1.59 23.62 -3.68
N ILE A 390 2.38 22.97 -2.83
CA ILE A 390 3.07 23.66 -1.72
C ILE A 390 4.05 24.72 -2.26
N CYS A 391 4.77 24.42 -3.35
CA CYS A 391 5.66 25.41 -3.97
C CYS A 391 4.87 26.65 -4.47
N ASP A 392 3.73 26.43 -5.12
CA ASP A 392 2.88 27.53 -5.59
C ASP A 392 2.27 28.32 -4.41
N MET A 393 1.87 27.63 -3.35
CA MET A 393 1.35 28.28 -2.13
C MET A 393 2.42 29.10 -1.41
N ILE A 394 3.66 28.66 -1.40
CA ILE A 394 4.80 29.45 -0.88
C ILE A 394 5.01 30.72 -1.73
N ASN A 395 4.73 30.65 -3.03
CA ASN A 395 4.81 31.75 -3.98
C ASN A 395 3.55 32.61 -4.06
N GLY A 396 2.56 32.37 -3.17
CA GLY A 396 1.38 33.22 -2.99
C GLY A 396 0.06 32.66 -3.50
N ALA A 397 0.02 31.40 -3.97
CA ALA A 397 -1.26 30.76 -4.26
C ALA A 397 -2.04 30.50 -2.96
N GLU A 398 -3.33 30.84 -2.96
CA GLU A 398 -4.17 30.70 -1.77
C GLU A 398 -4.61 29.24 -1.51
N THR A 399 -4.70 28.44 -2.55
CA THR A 399 -5.15 27.04 -2.53
C THR A 399 -4.24 26.15 -3.35
N PRO A 400 -4.25 24.82 -3.14
CA PRO A 400 -3.50 23.89 -3.99
C PRO A 400 -3.87 24.03 -5.47
N THR A 401 -2.88 24.07 -6.33
CA THR A 401 -3.00 24.33 -7.79
C THR A 401 -2.87 23.07 -8.63
N HIS A 402 -2.29 22.01 -8.06
CA HIS A 402 -2.09 20.73 -8.74
C HIS A 402 -2.97 19.65 -8.11
N THR A 403 -3.46 18.75 -8.96
CA THR A 403 -4.38 17.68 -8.56
C THR A 403 -3.87 16.30 -8.99
N ALA A 404 -4.23 15.29 -8.22
CA ALA A 404 -3.92 13.88 -8.50
C ALA A 404 -5.04 12.99 -7.96
N SER A 405 -6.20 12.96 -8.64
CA SER A 405 -7.35 12.17 -8.18
C SER A 405 -7.26 10.72 -8.63
N MET A 406 -7.56 9.77 -7.73
CA MET A 406 -7.69 8.35 -8.06
C MET A 406 -8.86 8.07 -9.04
N ALA A 407 -9.79 9.02 -9.20
CA ALA A 407 -10.83 9.01 -10.22
C ALA A 407 -10.35 9.49 -11.60
N LYS A 408 -9.09 9.93 -11.73
CA LYS A 408 -8.48 10.44 -12.96
C LYS A 408 -7.05 9.93 -13.18
N MET A 409 -6.66 8.85 -12.52
CA MET A 409 -5.37 8.20 -12.71
C MET A 409 -5.52 6.70 -12.83
N GLY A 410 -4.60 6.08 -13.55
CA GLY A 410 -4.53 4.64 -13.69
C GLY A 410 -3.62 3.98 -12.66
N ALA A 411 -3.75 2.69 -12.57
CA ALA A 411 -2.80 1.83 -11.88
C ALA A 411 -2.53 0.56 -12.69
N ALA A 412 -1.32 0.04 -12.58
CA ALA A 412 -0.97 -1.26 -13.11
C ALA A 412 -0.72 -2.23 -11.95
N CYS A 413 -1.45 -3.34 -11.95
CA CYS A 413 -1.17 -4.49 -11.11
C CYS A 413 -0.40 -5.50 -11.96
N VAL A 414 0.85 -5.74 -11.63
CA VAL A 414 1.72 -6.67 -12.37
C VAL A 414 2.09 -7.82 -11.45
N ALA A 415 1.36 -8.93 -11.55
CA ALA A 415 1.69 -10.17 -10.89
C ALA A 415 2.77 -10.90 -11.69
N SER A 416 4.04 -10.58 -11.44
CA SER A 416 5.18 -11.13 -12.15
C SER A 416 5.75 -12.34 -11.42
N THR A 417 5.94 -13.43 -12.14
CA THR A 417 6.59 -14.66 -11.63
C THR A 417 8.02 -14.73 -12.11
N GLY A 418 8.92 -14.95 -11.16
CA GLY A 418 10.35 -15.01 -11.44
C GLY A 418 11.00 -13.61 -11.56
N ALA A 419 12.26 -13.49 -11.13
CA ALA A 419 13.05 -12.26 -11.23
C ALA A 419 14.06 -12.26 -12.40
N HIS A 420 14.10 -13.33 -13.20
CA HIS A 420 15.08 -13.51 -14.28
C HIS A 420 14.62 -12.85 -15.59
N LEU A 421 15.52 -12.12 -16.25
CA LEU A 421 15.23 -11.37 -17.48
C LEU A 421 14.58 -12.17 -18.62
N LEU A 422 14.97 -13.44 -18.80
CA LEU A 422 14.54 -14.29 -19.91
C LEU A 422 13.61 -15.44 -19.48
N ARG A 423 13.37 -15.61 -18.19
CA ARG A 423 12.52 -16.66 -17.65
C ARG A 423 11.56 -16.02 -16.67
N GLY A 424 10.30 -16.05 -16.99
CA GLY A 424 9.24 -15.49 -16.16
C GLY A 424 8.01 -15.25 -17.00
N SER A 425 6.95 -14.94 -16.32
CA SER A 425 5.68 -14.53 -16.91
C SER A 425 5.07 -13.49 -16.00
N ALA A 426 4.25 -12.61 -16.53
CA ALA A 426 3.43 -11.75 -15.71
C ALA A 426 1.99 -11.77 -16.19
N ALA A 427 1.08 -11.78 -15.22
CA ALA A 427 -0.28 -11.34 -15.44
C ALA A 427 -0.32 -9.84 -15.12
N THR A 428 -0.48 -9.03 -16.13
CA THR A 428 -0.58 -7.57 -16.01
C THR A 428 -2.02 -7.16 -16.15
N MET A 429 -2.50 -6.38 -15.20
CA MET A 429 -3.80 -5.74 -15.26
C MET A 429 -3.60 -4.24 -15.07
N THR A 430 -3.94 -3.46 -16.08
CA THR A 430 -3.97 -2.00 -16.02
C THR A 430 -5.40 -1.55 -15.89
N VAL A 431 -5.66 -0.61 -15.00
CA VAL A 431 -6.99 -0.05 -14.75
C VAL A 431 -6.96 1.47 -14.82
N TYR A 432 -7.92 2.06 -15.52
CA TYR A 432 -8.12 3.50 -15.60
C TYR A 432 -9.62 3.84 -15.67
N PRO A 433 -10.12 4.75 -14.82
CA PRO A 433 -9.49 5.20 -13.58
C PRO A 433 -9.50 4.12 -12.49
N ILE A 434 -8.71 4.32 -11.40
CA ILE A 434 -8.69 3.40 -10.26
C ILE A 434 -10.04 3.36 -9.56
N VAL A 435 -10.59 4.54 -9.25
CA VAL A 435 -11.96 4.70 -8.74
C VAL A 435 -12.90 4.77 -9.94
N PRO A 436 -13.87 3.86 -10.06
CA PRO A 436 -14.81 3.87 -11.17
C PRO A 436 -15.56 5.20 -11.28
N ASP A 437 -15.61 5.76 -12.49
CA ASP A 437 -16.32 7.00 -12.82
C ASP A 437 -17.48 6.70 -13.79
N TYR A 438 -18.64 6.39 -13.23
CA TYR A 438 -19.84 6.07 -14.03
C TYR A 438 -20.49 7.29 -14.69
N GLU A 439 -20.09 8.52 -14.32
CA GLU A 439 -20.52 9.73 -15.03
C GLU A 439 -19.79 9.86 -16.37
N THR A 440 -18.47 9.59 -16.37
CA THR A 440 -17.65 9.64 -17.59
C THR A 440 -17.75 8.34 -18.40
N TYR A 441 -17.83 7.18 -17.74
CA TYR A 441 -17.86 5.84 -18.33
C TYR A 441 -19.09 5.05 -17.85
N PRO A 442 -20.31 5.33 -18.39
CA PRO A 442 -21.57 4.86 -17.80
C PRO A 442 -21.72 3.35 -17.69
N GLU A 443 -21.14 2.57 -18.60
CA GLU A 443 -21.34 1.12 -18.67
C GLU A 443 -20.48 0.34 -17.67
N TYR A 444 -19.19 0.70 -17.57
CA TYR A 444 -18.22 -0.05 -16.75
C TYR A 444 -17.51 0.79 -15.69
N GLY A 445 -17.77 2.08 -15.64
CA GLY A 445 -17.08 3.02 -14.74
C GLY A 445 -15.60 3.23 -15.09
N ARG A 446 -15.14 2.69 -16.23
CA ARG A 446 -13.74 2.70 -16.65
C ARG A 446 -13.59 2.81 -18.16
N ASP A 447 -12.47 3.38 -18.58
CA ASP A 447 -12.05 3.44 -19.97
C ASP A 447 -11.52 2.08 -20.41
N LEU A 448 -12.20 1.43 -21.37
CA LEU A 448 -11.83 0.11 -21.86
C LEU A 448 -10.57 0.12 -22.75
N GLU A 449 -10.22 1.26 -23.35
CA GLU A 449 -8.98 1.38 -24.15
C GLU A 449 -7.75 1.43 -23.23
N LEU A 450 -7.89 2.04 -22.04
CA LEU A 450 -6.82 2.18 -21.04
C LEU A 450 -6.86 1.08 -19.96
N THR A 451 -7.93 0.29 -19.91
CA THR A 451 -8.08 -0.83 -18.98
C THR A 451 -7.88 -2.13 -19.73
N PHE A 452 -6.79 -2.84 -19.45
CA PHE A 452 -6.47 -4.08 -20.15
C PHE A 452 -5.84 -5.13 -19.25
N GLY A 453 -5.94 -6.39 -19.66
CA GLY A 453 -5.26 -7.53 -19.04
C GLY A 453 -4.42 -8.28 -20.06
N GLU A 454 -3.22 -8.67 -19.67
CA GLU A 454 -2.28 -9.41 -20.52
C GLU A 454 -1.47 -10.41 -19.72
N ILE A 455 -1.17 -11.56 -20.35
CA ILE A 455 -0.26 -12.56 -19.78
C ILE A 455 0.93 -12.70 -20.73
N GLY A 456 2.13 -12.60 -20.19
CA GLY A 456 3.32 -12.80 -21.00
C GLY A 456 4.59 -12.19 -20.43
N LEU A 457 5.64 -12.30 -21.22
CA LEU A 457 6.99 -11.86 -20.87
C LEU A 457 7.11 -10.32 -20.83
N ALA A 458 6.32 -9.61 -21.66
CA ALA A 458 6.35 -8.15 -21.72
C ALA A 458 5.97 -7.50 -20.37
N GLY A 459 4.93 -8.00 -19.70
CA GLY A 459 4.56 -7.54 -18.37
C GLY A 459 5.64 -7.82 -17.31
N HIS A 460 6.34 -8.94 -17.42
CA HIS A 460 7.48 -9.26 -16.57
C HIS A 460 8.64 -8.27 -16.75
N TRP A 461 8.98 -7.91 -17.98
CA TRP A 461 9.98 -6.87 -18.26
C TRP A 461 9.55 -5.50 -17.73
N LEU A 462 8.28 -5.16 -17.84
CA LEU A 462 7.75 -3.92 -17.28
C LEU A 462 7.98 -3.87 -15.77
N LYS A 463 7.66 -4.93 -15.04
CA LYS A 463 7.90 -5.00 -13.58
C LYS A 463 9.38 -4.84 -13.23
N THR A 464 10.26 -5.52 -13.96
CA THR A 464 11.72 -5.43 -13.78
C THR A 464 12.22 -4.01 -14.07
N LEU A 465 11.73 -3.38 -15.14
CA LEU A 465 12.05 -2.00 -15.47
C LEU A 465 11.59 -1.03 -14.37
N LEU A 466 10.36 -1.17 -13.92
CA LEU A 466 9.82 -0.34 -12.82
C LEU A 466 10.66 -0.50 -11.55
N HIS A 467 11.05 -1.73 -11.17
CA HIS A 467 11.92 -1.98 -10.02
C HIS A 467 13.22 -1.15 -10.12
N HIS A 468 13.95 -1.28 -11.23
CA HIS A 468 15.22 -0.57 -11.41
C HIS A 468 15.03 0.94 -11.53
N THR A 469 14.01 1.41 -12.25
CA THR A 469 13.76 2.83 -12.47
C THR A 469 13.39 3.54 -11.17
N PHE A 470 12.46 2.99 -10.40
CA PHE A 470 12.06 3.60 -9.13
C PHE A 470 13.18 3.61 -8.09
N ILE A 471 13.97 2.56 -7.99
CA ILE A 471 15.15 2.54 -7.09
C ILE A 471 16.22 3.52 -7.57
N TYR A 472 16.45 3.64 -8.88
CA TYR A 472 17.38 4.61 -9.45
C TYR A 472 16.98 6.03 -9.09
N GLN A 473 15.71 6.38 -9.29
CA GLN A 473 15.14 7.67 -8.92
C GLN A 473 15.22 7.92 -7.41
N ALA A 474 14.82 6.95 -6.59
CA ALA A 474 14.83 7.06 -5.15
C ALA A 474 16.25 7.25 -4.58
N ARG A 475 17.27 6.68 -5.23
CA ARG A 475 18.68 6.90 -4.88
C ARG A 475 19.24 8.21 -5.43
N LEU A 476 18.43 9.07 -6.05
CA LEU A 476 18.83 10.36 -6.65
C LEU A 476 20.04 10.22 -7.60
N LYS A 477 20.09 9.17 -8.40
CA LYS A 477 21.16 8.92 -9.37
C LYS A 477 21.18 9.99 -10.46
N PRO A 478 22.32 10.26 -11.12
CA PRO A 478 22.40 11.29 -12.16
C PRO A 478 21.31 11.14 -13.23
N GLY A 479 20.62 12.24 -13.55
CA GLY A 479 19.53 12.22 -14.55
C GLY A 479 18.19 11.65 -14.07
N TRP A 480 18.02 11.32 -12.81
CA TRP A 480 16.77 10.74 -12.27
C TRP A 480 15.51 11.58 -12.59
N ARG A 481 15.68 12.91 -12.74
CA ARG A 481 14.56 13.84 -13.04
C ARG A 481 13.98 13.70 -14.45
N PHE A 482 14.69 13.04 -15.35
CA PHE A 482 14.26 12.81 -16.74
C PHE A 482 13.51 11.46 -16.89
N LEU A 483 13.50 10.65 -15.85
CA LEU A 483 12.73 9.41 -15.84
C LEU A 483 11.29 9.70 -15.42
N PRO A 484 10.29 9.06 -16.02
CA PRO A 484 8.90 9.19 -15.59
C PRO A 484 8.72 8.65 -14.17
N ASP A 485 7.89 9.34 -13.38
CA ASP A 485 7.49 8.93 -12.03
C ASP A 485 6.27 8.01 -12.05
#